data_e5295bd2aae2a18715188cbce4291958
#
_entry.id   e5295bd2aae2a18715188cbce4291958
#
_cell.length_a   1.000
_cell.length_b   1.000
_cell.length_c   1.000
_cell.angle_alpha   90.00
_cell.angle_beta   90.00
_cell.angle_gamma   90.00
#
_symmetry.space_group_name_H-M   'P 1'
#
loop_
_entity.id
_entity.type
_entity.pdbx_description
1 polymer ?
#
loop_
_entity_poly.entity_id
_entity_poly.type
_entity_poly.pdbx_seq_one_letter_code
_entity_poly.pdbx_strand_id
1 'polypeptide(L)'
;MPLANFTNLDFNQVKTTLREYLKENSNFTDYDFEGSNLSTILDVLAYNTYITSYNANMVANEVFIDSATLRENVVSLARNIGYLPKSRKAATGVITFFVDTTNVSPTPSTLTLKKGPVVTSQGGFGNSSFVFSILEDVTVPVNDGIAEFNNITIFEGSLLTANFTYSARNPNRKFILDNIGIDTELLTVTVKPNESSSRSCLLYTSDAADE
;
A
#
# COMPACT_ATOMS: atom_id res chain seq x y z
N MET A 1 22.14 1.40 2.79
CA MET A 1 23.36 0.72 3.28
C MET A 1 23.59 -0.53 2.46
N PRO A 2 24.86 -0.95 2.23
CA PRO A 2 25.08 -2.27 1.64
C PRO A 2 24.62 -3.35 2.63
N LEU A 3 24.05 -4.42 2.12
CA LEU A 3 23.65 -5.58 2.91
C LEU A 3 24.87 -6.13 3.65
N ALA A 4 24.77 -6.35 4.95
CA ALA A 4 25.84 -6.93 5.73
C ALA A 4 25.87 -8.45 5.51
N ASN A 5 27.04 -8.99 5.24
CA ASN A 5 27.26 -10.43 5.18
C ASN A 5 27.79 -10.91 6.53
N PHE A 6 26.94 -11.61 7.28
CA PHE A 6 27.28 -12.16 8.60
C PHE A 6 27.92 -13.53 8.51
N THR A 7 27.78 -14.23 7.38
CA THR A 7 28.28 -15.57 7.13
C THR A 7 28.91 -15.65 5.74
N ASN A 8 29.81 -16.61 5.54
CA ASN A 8 30.40 -16.86 4.24
C ASN A 8 29.37 -17.41 3.26
N LEU A 9 29.25 -16.75 2.08
CA LEU A 9 28.34 -17.12 1.00
C LEU A 9 29.06 -17.74 -0.21
N ASP A 10 30.31 -18.20 -0.02
CA ASP A 10 31.05 -18.89 -1.10
C ASP A 10 30.97 -20.40 -0.92
N PHE A 11 30.26 -21.06 -1.83
CA PHE A 11 30.11 -22.51 -1.84
C PHE A 11 31.47 -23.24 -1.94
N ASN A 12 32.39 -22.74 -2.79
CA ASN A 12 33.69 -23.38 -3.00
C ASN A 12 34.56 -23.27 -1.77
N GLN A 13 34.49 -22.12 -1.08
CA GLN A 13 35.22 -21.93 0.17
C GLN A 13 34.69 -22.84 1.28
N VAL A 14 33.37 -22.98 1.43
CA VAL A 14 32.75 -23.90 2.38
C VAL A 14 33.18 -25.34 2.05
N LYS A 15 33.16 -25.75 0.80
CA LYS A 15 33.64 -27.11 0.36
C LYS A 15 35.11 -27.32 0.70
N THR A 16 35.96 -26.33 0.43
CA THR A 16 37.39 -26.39 0.76
C THR A 16 37.62 -26.54 2.26
N THR A 17 36.94 -25.73 3.08
CA THR A 17 37.06 -25.84 4.53
C THR A 17 36.61 -27.21 5.06
N LEU A 18 35.54 -27.78 4.52
CA LEU A 18 35.09 -29.13 4.87
C LEU A 18 36.13 -30.20 4.51
N ARG A 19 36.76 -30.07 3.34
CA ARG A 19 37.81 -30.98 2.92
C ARG A 19 39.06 -30.87 3.81
N GLU A 20 39.48 -29.65 4.15
CA GLU A 20 40.62 -29.45 5.06
C GLU A 20 40.33 -30.01 6.46
N TYR A 21 39.13 -29.80 6.99
CA TYR A 21 38.74 -30.40 8.26
C TYR A 21 38.80 -31.93 8.25
N LEU A 22 38.33 -32.57 7.20
CA LEU A 22 38.43 -34.04 7.06
C LEU A 22 39.86 -34.52 6.94
N LYS A 23 40.72 -33.78 6.23
CA LYS A 23 42.13 -34.10 6.07
C LYS A 23 42.87 -34.11 7.42
N GLU A 24 42.51 -33.19 8.31
CA GLU A 24 43.17 -33.08 9.62
C GLU A 24 42.62 -34.05 10.66
N ASN A 25 41.33 -34.41 10.59
CA ASN A 25 40.65 -35.09 11.67
C ASN A 25 40.10 -36.47 11.37
N SER A 26 40.33 -37.04 10.17
CA SER A 26 39.73 -38.31 9.82
C SER A 26 40.68 -39.32 9.16
N ASN A 27 40.36 -40.61 9.31
CA ASN A 27 40.97 -41.71 8.62
C ASN A 27 40.33 -41.98 7.23
N PHE A 28 39.46 -41.06 6.76
CA PHE A 28 38.83 -41.15 5.45
C PHE A 28 39.83 -40.73 4.36
N THR A 29 40.08 -41.55 3.39
CA THR A 29 41.05 -41.30 2.29
C THR A 29 40.37 -40.95 0.97
N ASP A 30 39.06 -41.08 0.90
CA ASP A 30 38.31 -41.08 -0.37
C ASP A 30 37.60 -39.71 -0.66
N TYR A 31 37.82 -38.72 0.20
CA TYR A 31 37.18 -37.38 0.10
C TYR A 31 37.73 -36.52 -1.05
N ASP A 32 38.92 -36.84 -1.55
CA ASP A 32 39.61 -36.06 -2.60
C ASP A 32 39.25 -36.54 -4.02
N PHE A 33 38.63 -37.71 -4.14
CA PHE A 33 38.20 -38.25 -5.42
C PHE A 33 36.83 -37.71 -5.81
N GLU A 34 36.76 -36.92 -6.89
CA GLU A 34 35.54 -36.24 -7.31
C GLU A 34 34.36 -37.14 -7.67
N GLY A 35 34.58 -38.38 -7.92
CA GLY A 35 33.54 -39.39 -8.22
C GLY A 35 33.15 -40.23 -7.00
N SER A 36 33.71 -39.99 -5.82
CA SER A 36 33.41 -40.80 -4.64
C SER A 36 32.06 -40.44 -4.03
N ASN A 37 31.45 -41.43 -3.35
CA ASN A 37 30.23 -41.18 -2.58
C ASN A 37 30.45 -40.15 -1.47
N LEU A 38 31.63 -40.09 -0.86
CA LEU A 38 31.98 -39.16 0.18
C LEU A 38 32.10 -37.74 -0.38
N SER A 39 32.72 -37.57 -1.54
CA SER A 39 32.77 -36.25 -2.21
C SER A 39 31.36 -35.72 -2.55
N THR A 40 30.46 -36.61 -2.99
CA THR A 40 29.05 -36.21 -3.23
C THR A 40 28.34 -35.77 -1.95
N ILE A 41 28.58 -36.47 -0.85
CA ILE A 41 28.01 -36.05 0.47
C ILE A 41 28.57 -34.70 0.90
N LEU A 42 29.87 -34.44 0.69
CA LEU A 42 30.48 -33.13 0.99
C LEU A 42 29.88 -32.03 0.16
N ASP A 43 29.56 -32.29 -1.11
CA ASP A 43 28.89 -31.30 -1.97
C ASP A 43 27.48 -30.98 -1.46
N VAL A 44 26.71 -31.97 -1.02
CA VAL A 44 25.38 -31.78 -0.44
C VAL A 44 25.49 -31.01 0.89
N LEU A 45 26.46 -31.31 1.75
CA LEU A 45 26.69 -30.60 2.99
C LEU A 45 27.11 -29.12 2.75
N ALA A 46 28.03 -28.92 1.78
CA ALA A 46 28.45 -27.57 1.40
C ALA A 46 27.27 -26.76 0.85
N TYR A 47 26.44 -27.37 0.02
CA TYR A 47 25.22 -26.71 -0.50
C TYR A 47 24.22 -26.40 0.58
N ASN A 48 23.95 -27.31 1.50
CA ASN A 48 23.07 -27.07 2.64
C ASN A 48 23.60 -25.93 3.53
N THR A 49 24.91 -25.92 3.80
CA THR A 49 25.54 -24.84 4.55
C THR A 49 25.41 -23.49 3.84
N TYR A 50 25.62 -23.48 2.52
CA TYR A 50 25.44 -22.29 1.70
C TYR A 50 24.01 -21.73 1.81
N ILE A 51 22.99 -22.58 1.60
CA ILE A 51 21.58 -22.17 1.70
C ILE A 51 21.25 -21.70 3.12
N THR A 52 21.73 -22.39 4.14
CA THR A 52 21.49 -22.00 5.54
C THR A 52 22.14 -20.65 5.84
N SER A 53 23.36 -20.42 5.38
CA SER A 53 24.06 -19.14 5.51
C SER A 53 23.36 -18.01 4.78
N TYR A 54 22.86 -18.28 3.56
CA TYR A 54 22.05 -17.32 2.81
C TYR A 54 20.79 -16.93 3.57
N ASN A 55 20.03 -17.91 4.07
CA ASN A 55 18.83 -17.66 4.85
C ASN A 55 19.14 -16.89 6.15
N ALA A 56 20.24 -17.23 6.84
CA ALA A 56 20.68 -16.51 8.03
C ALA A 56 21.01 -15.04 7.74
N ASN A 57 21.70 -14.75 6.64
CA ASN A 57 22.00 -13.39 6.22
C ASN A 57 20.72 -12.64 5.83
N MET A 58 19.77 -13.27 5.15
CA MET A 58 18.48 -12.66 4.83
C MET A 58 17.73 -12.29 6.08
N VAL A 59 17.58 -13.21 7.03
CA VAL A 59 16.89 -12.94 8.30
C VAL A 59 17.60 -11.83 9.09
N ALA A 60 18.93 -11.87 9.18
CA ALA A 60 19.70 -10.85 9.90
C ALA A 60 19.53 -9.45 9.28
N ASN A 61 19.49 -9.35 7.94
CA ASN A 61 19.27 -8.06 7.28
C ASN A 61 17.83 -7.55 7.46
N GLU A 62 16.84 -8.43 7.56
CA GLU A 62 15.43 -8.04 7.79
C GLU A 62 15.14 -7.55 9.22
N VAL A 63 16.05 -7.75 10.16
CA VAL A 63 15.91 -7.23 11.56
C VAL A 63 16.16 -5.72 11.64
N PHE A 64 16.95 -5.17 10.74
CA PHE A 64 17.30 -3.75 10.77
C PHE A 64 16.51 -2.97 9.72
N ILE A 65 15.93 -1.83 10.15
CA ILE A 65 15.10 -0.99 9.26
C ILE A 65 15.85 -0.49 8.03
N ASP A 66 17.17 -0.27 8.15
CA ASP A 66 18.01 0.26 7.06
C ASP A 66 18.34 -0.78 5.99
N SER A 67 18.28 -2.07 6.34
CA SER A 67 18.62 -3.18 5.46
C SER A 67 17.43 -4.06 5.10
N ALA A 68 16.29 -3.90 5.78
CA ALA A 68 15.07 -4.64 5.49
C ALA A 68 14.55 -4.31 4.09
N THR A 69 14.24 -5.34 3.32
CA THR A 69 13.75 -5.24 1.94
C THR A 69 12.26 -5.51 1.82
N LEU A 70 11.71 -6.33 2.70
CA LEU A 70 10.29 -6.66 2.72
C LEU A 70 9.49 -5.54 3.38
N ARG A 71 8.56 -4.95 2.61
CA ARG A 71 7.72 -3.84 3.08
C ARG A 71 7.01 -4.15 4.41
N GLU A 72 6.54 -5.38 4.60
CA GLU A 72 5.85 -5.81 5.82
C GLU A 72 6.77 -5.75 7.04
N ASN A 73 8.03 -6.16 6.88
CA ASN A 73 9.03 -6.10 7.94
C ASN A 73 9.39 -4.65 8.27
N VAL A 74 9.60 -3.80 7.25
CA VAL A 74 9.86 -2.36 7.45
C VAL A 74 8.72 -1.69 8.21
N VAL A 75 7.46 -1.98 7.85
CA VAL A 75 6.28 -1.46 8.55
C VAL A 75 6.22 -1.96 10.00
N SER A 76 6.53 -3.24 10.23
CA SER A 76 6.54 -3.82 11.58
C SER A 76 7.61 -3.17 12.46
N LEU A 77 8.83 -3.00 11.92
CA LEU A 77 9.93 -2.32 12.61
C LEU A 77 9.61 -0.85 12.90
N ALA A 78 9.00 -0.15 11.92
CA ALA A 78 8.57 1.23 12.10
C ALA A 78 7.54 1.39 13.24
N ARG A 79 6.59 0.46 13.35
CA ARG A 79 5.61 0.45 14.44
C ARG A 79 6.27 0.24 15.80
N ASN A 80 7.31 -0.61 15.89
CA ASN A 80 8.03 -0.83 17.15
C ASN A 80 8.70 0.43 17.70
N ILE A 81 9.07 1.38 16.83
CA ILE A 81 9.62 2.69 17.21
C ILE A 81 8.55 3.80 17.29
N GLY A 82 7.26 3.43 17.24
CA GLY A 82 6.14 4.35 17.37
C GLY A 82 5.77 5.10 16.08
N TYR A 83 6.36 4.77 14.93
CA TYR A 83 5.98 5.35 13.65
C TYR A 83 4.88 4.54 12.97
N LEU A 84 3.72 5.15 12.76
CA LEU A 84 2.63 4.55 12.00
C LEU A 84 2.73 5.00 10.54
N PRO A 85 3.03 4.10 9.59
CA PRO A 85 3.09 4.45 8.18
C PRO A 85 1.71 4.92 7.69
N LYS A 86 1.67 6.11 7.12
CA LYS A 86 0.45 6.68 6.54
C LYS A 86 0.36 6.34 5.05
N SER A 87 -0.87 6.35 4.55
CA SER A 87 -1.15 6.29 3.10
C SER A 87 -0.71 7.57 2.39
N ARG A 88 -0.88 7.62 1.08
CA ARG A 88 -0.79 8.88 0.34
C ARG A 88 -1.88 9.84 0.84
N LYS A 89 -1.55 11.12 0.87
CA LYS A 89 -2.50 12.17 1.22
C LYS A 89 -2.81 13.00 -0.02
N ALA A 90 -4.10 13.19 -0.29
CA ALA A 90 -4.57 14.05 -1.36
C ALA A 90 -4.24 15.52 -1.07
N ALA A 91 -3.80 16.26 -2.07
CA ALA A 91 -3.71 17.71 -1.93
C ALA A 91 -5.11 18.31 -1.79
N THR A 92 -5.24 19.27 -0.89
CA THR A 92 -6.52 19.92 -0.61
C THR A 92 -6.48 21.37 -1.01
N GLY A 93 -7.60 21.89 -1.52
CA GLY A 93 -7.79 23.29 -1.84
C GLY A 93 -9.19 23.74 -1.51
N VAL A 94 -9.40 25.04 -1.47
CA VAL A 94 -10.71 25.67 -1.27
C VAL A 94 -10.99 26.55 -2.48
N ILE A 95 -12.17 26.38 -3.07
CA ILE A 95 -12.60 27.19 -4.22
C ILE A 95 -13.93 27.88 -3.92
N THR A 96 -14.10 29.02 -4.55
CA THR A 96 -15.36 29.77 -4.58
C THR A 96 -15.67 30.10 -6.04
N PHE A 97 -16.87 29.81 -6.46
CA PHE A 97 -17.34 30.10 -7.82
C PHE A 97 -18.85 30.33 -7.83
N PHE A 98 -19.36 30.93 -8.88
CA PHE A 98 -20.78 31.09 -9.09
C PHE A 98 -21.21 30.50 -10.44
N VAL A 99 -22.47 30.11 -10.50
CA VAL A 99 -23.12 29.61 -11.73
C VAL A 99 -24.28 30.55 -12.05
N ASP A 100 -24.23 31.12 -13.26
CA ASP A 100 -25.30 31.97 -13.81
C ASP A 100 -26.36 31.09 -14.47
N THR A 101 -27.59 31.15 -13.94
CA THR A 101 -28.76 30.41 -14.44
C THR A 101 -29.80 31.34 -15.05
N THR A 102 -29.50 32.63 -15.31
CA THR A 102 -30.44 33.59 -15.85
C THR A 102 -30.99 33.20 -17.22
N ASN A 103 -30.23 32.46 -17.99
CA ASN A 103 -30.62 31.97 -19.34
C ASN A 103 -31.37 30.61 -19.31
N VAL A 104 -31.65 30.06 -18.11
CA VAL A 104 -32.37 28.78 -17.98
C VAL A 104 -33.84 29.02 -17.65
N SER A 105 -34.74 28.46 -18.44
CA SER A 105 -36.18 28.57 -18.22
C SER A 105 -36.81 27.19 -18.04
N PRO A 106 -37.52 26.90 -16.94
CA PRO A 106 -37.70 27.76 -15.75
C PRO A 106 -36.40 27.82 -14.93
N THR A 107 -36.17 28.98 -14.30
CA THR A 107 -35.02 29.15 -13.39
C THR A 107 -35.17 28.21 -12.18
N PRO A 108 -34.16 27.36 -11.92
CA PRO A 108 -34.21 26.44 -10.78
C PRO A 108 -34.16 27.22 -9.46
N SER A 109 -34.85 26.73 -8.44
CA SER A 109 -34.81 27.33 -7.09
C SER A 109 -33.53 26.94 -6.32
N THR A 110 -32.92 25.80 -6.66
CA THR A 110 -31.68 25.27 -6.06
C THR A 110 -30.81 24.65 -7.11
N LEU A 111 -29.51 24.71 -6.92
CA LEU A 111 -28.53 24.00 -7.76
C LEU A 111 -27.68 23.07 -6.89
N THR A 112 -27.51 21.81 -7.34
CA THR A 112 -26.74 20.81 -6.62
C THR A 112 -25.48 20.46 -7.39
N LEU A 113 -24.32 20.68 -6.78
CA LEU A 113 -23.03 20.19 -7.22
C LEU A 113 -22.89 18.76 -6.74
N LYS A 114 -22.84 17.81 -7.67
CA LYS A 114 -22.74 16.39 -7.36
C LYS A 114 -21.31 16.00 -6.95
N LYS A 115 -21.19 15.09 -5.98
CA LYS A 115 -19.93 14.49 -5.60
C LYS A 115 -19.20 13.88 -6.79
N GLY A 116 -17.88 14.04 -6.80
CA GLY A 116 -17.03 13.57 -7.90
C GLY A 116 -16.16 14.68 -8.46
N PRO A 117 -15.61 14.51 -9.66
CA PRO A 117 -14.74 15.49 -10.30
C PRO A 117 -15.48 16.82 -10.59
N VAL A 118 -14.91 17.91 -10.11
CA VAL A 118 -15.46 19.25 -10.24
C VAL A 118 -14.56 20.19 -11.01
N VAL A 119 -13.25 20.07 -10.79
CA VAL A 119 -12.25 20.96 -11.36
C VAL A 119 -11.12 20.14 -11.98
N THR A 120 -10.63 20.60 -13.12
CA THR A 120 -9.42 20.11 -13.75
C THR A 120 -8.46 21.25 -13.93
N SER A 121 -7.20 21.09 -13.49
CA SER A 121 -6.16 22.07 -13.78
C SER A 121 -5.65 21.86 -15.19
N GLN A 122 -5.67 22.91 -16.03
CA GLN A 122 -4.99 22.91 -17.32
C GLN A 122 -3.64 23.62 -17.18
N GLY A 123 -2.54 22.94 -17.57
CA GLY A 123 -1.24 23.59 -17.71
C GLY A 123 -0.53 23.92 -16.41
N GLY A 124 -0.80 23.23 -15.32
CA GLY A 124 0.04 23.25 -14.13
C GLY A 124 1.36 22.52 -14.35
N PHE A 125 2.27 22.54 -13.44
CA PHE A 125 3.60 21.95 -13.45
C PHE A 125 3.81 20.78 -14.42
N GLY A 126 4.62 20.95 -15.44
CA GLY A 126 5.11 19.85 -16.28
C GLY A 126 4.12 19.23 -17.26
N ASN A 127 3.14 19.97 -17.75
CA ASN A 127 2.15 19.47 -18.73
C ASN A 127 1.20 18.36 -18.19
N SER A 128 1.10 18.21 -16.88
CA SER A 128 0.18 17.28 -16.23
C SER A 128 -1.13 17.98 -15.90
N SER A 129 -2.26 17.36 -16.22
CA SER A 129 -3.57 17.80 -15.77
C SER A 129 -3.93 17.09 -14.46
N PHE A 130 -4.31 17.87 -13.44
CA PHE A 130 -4.78 17.33 -12.17
C PHE A 130 -6.29 17.46 -12.10
N VAL A 131 -6.94 16.43 -11.58
CA VAL A 131 -8.39 16.39 -11.36
C VAL A 131 -8.64 16.59 -9.88
N PHE A 132 -9.60 17.46 -9.54
CA PHE A 132 -10.02 17.68 -8.16
C PHE A 132 -11.49 17.32 -8.02
N SER A 133 -11.81 16.63 -6.93
CA SER A 133 -13.14 16.11 -6.63
C SER A 133 -13.65 16.61 -5.30
N ILE A 134 -14.98 16.65 -5.15
CA ILE A 134 -15.67 16.84 -3.87
C ILE A 134 -16.21 15.52 -3.35
N LEU A 135 -16.28 15.36 -2.04
CA LEU A 135 -16.67 14.11 -1.38
C LEU A 135 -18.18 13.95 -1.22
N GLU A 136 -18.91 15.07 -1.14
CA GLU A 136 -20.35 15.11 -0.88
C GLU A 136 -21.08 16.03 -1.85
N ASP A 137 -22.39 15.81 -2.02
CA ASP A 137 -23.25 16.68 -2.80
C ASP A 137 -23.46 18.00 -2.06
N VAL A 138 -23.23 19.12 -2.72
CA VAL A 138 -23.43 20.47 -2.18
C VAL A 138 -24.58 21.14 -2.88
N THR A 139 -25.66 21.49 -2.15
CA THR A 139 -26.84 22.16 -2.70
C THR A 139 -26.90 23.60 -2.19
N VAL A 140 -27.03 24.53 -3.11
CA VAL A 140 -27.16 25.98 -2.80
C VAL A 140 -28.44 26.53 -3.41
N PRO A 141 -29.06 27.55 -2.79
CA PRO A 141 -30.18 28.26 -3.39
C PRO A 141 -29.71 29.13 -4.56
N VAL A 142 -30.62 29.36 -5.50
CA VAL A 142 -30.41 30.28 -6.61
C VAL A 142 -31.12 31.62 -6.24
N ASN A 143 -30.34 32.68 -6.11
CA ASN A 143 -30.83 34.02 -5.82
C ASN A 143 -30.60 34.90 -7.06
N ASP A 144 -31.61 35.55 -7.55
CA ASP A 144 -31.55 36.42 -8.74
C ASP A 144 -30.91 35.80 -9.96
N GLY A 145 -31.11 34.47 -10.12
CA GLY A 145 -30.54 33.71 -11.23
C GLY A 145 -29.07 33.31 -11.01
N ILE A 146 -28.49 33.57 -9.85
CA ILE A 146 -27.10 33.23 -9.53
C ILE A 146 -27.06 32.19 -8.38
N ALA A 147 -26.32 31.10 -8.57
CA ALA A 147 -26.02 30.12 -7.54
C ALA A 147 -24.56 30.31 -7.09
N GLU A 148 -24.33 30.63 -5.83
CA GLU A 148 -22.99 30.85 -5.29
C GLU A 148 -22.51 29.63 -4.48
N PHE A 149 -21.39 29.04 -4.89
CA PHE A 149 -20.70 27.96 -4.19
C PHE A 149 -19.48 28.53 -3.46
N ASN A 150 -19.64 28.82 -2.17
CA ASN A 150 -18.62 29.47 -1.36
C ASN A 150 -17.86 28.45 -0.51
N ASN A 151 -16.52 28.56 -0.47
CA ASN A 151 -15.63 27.76 0.37
C ASN A 151 -15.78 26.25 0.20
N ILE A 152 -15.90 25.80 -1.04
CA ILE A 152 -15.97 24.37 -1.35
C ILE A 152 -14.58 23.75 -1.24
N THR A 153 -14.43 22.78 -0.34
CA THR A 153 -13.19 22.01 -0.21
C THR A 153 -13.11 20.99 -1.31
N ILE A 154 -12.00 21.00 -2.04
CA ILE A 154 -11.70 20.06 -3.11
C ILE A 154 -10.46 19.24 -2.77
N PHE A 155 -10.41 18.00 -3.25
CA PHE A 155 -9.34 17.05 -3.03
C PHE A 155 -8.78 16.56 -4.37
N GLU A 156 -7.45 16.49 -4.49
CA GLU A 156 -6.80 15.95 -5.68
C GLU A 156 -7.13 14.47 -5.86
N GLY A 157 -7.54 14.12 -7.07
CA GLY A 157 -7.87 12.75 -7.45
C GLY A 157 -9.36 12.57 -7.79
N SER A 158 -9.74 11.32 -8.01
CA SER A 158 -11.10 10.91 -8.32
C SER A 158 -11.65 9.97 -7.25
N LEU A 159 -12.95 10.07 -7.01
CA LEU A 159 -13.67 9.16 -6.12
C LEU A 159 -13.75 7.76 -6.73
N LEU A 160 -13.21 6.78 -6.02
CA LEU A 160 -13.33 5.37 -6.38
C LEU A 160 -14.31 4.70 -5.43
N THR A 161 -15.24 3.93 -5.99
CA THR A 161 -16.20 3.16 -5.21
C THR A 161 -15.94 1.67 -5.42
N ALA A 162 -15.67 0.93 -4.34
CA ALA A 162 -15.57 -0.52 -4.35
C ALA A 162 -16.78 -1.10 -3.61
N ASN A 163 -17.45 -2.07 -4.24
CA ASN A 163 -18.59 -2.75 -3.65
C ASN A 163 -18.21 -4.18 -3.23
N PHE A 164 -18.52 -4.53 -2.01
CA PHE A 164 -18.27 -5.85 -1.47
C PHE A 164 -19.55 -6.42 -0.87
N THR A 165 -19.75 -7.72 -1.03
CA THR A 165 -20.89 -8.41 -0.43
C THR A 165 -20.44 -9.21 0.79
N TYR A 166 -21.04 -8.93 1.93
CA TYR A 166 -20.83 -9.70 3.15
C TYR A 166 -21.59 -11.04 3.08
N SER A 167 -20.97 -12.10 3.53
CA SER A 167 -21.60 -13.42 3.66
C SER A 167 -21.36 -13.97 5.05
N ALA A 168 -22.45 -14.36 5.73
CA ALA A 168 -22.39 -15.01 7.05
C ALA A 168 -21.65 -16.36 7.03
N ARG A 169 -21.48 -16.98 5.84
CA ARG A 169 -20.70 -18.23 5.69
C ARG A 169 -19.20 -18.00 5.82
N ASN A 170 -18.72 -16.78 5.60
CA ASN A 170 -17.32 -16.41 5.75
C ASN A 170 -17.19 -15.05 6.47
N PRO A 171 -17.45 -15.04 7.80
CA PRO A 171 -17.50 -13.79 8.57
C PRO A 171 -16.15 -13.09 8.68
N ASN A 172 -15.04 -13.81 8.54
CA ASN A 172 -13.67 -13.28 8.66
C ASN A 172 -13.06 -12.86 7.33
N ARG A 173 -13.87 -12.70 6.28
CA ARG A 173 -13.38 -12.25 4.97
C ARG A 173 -12.85 -10.83 5.09
N LYS A 174 -11.59 -10.63 4.69
CA LYS A 174 -11.00 -9.30 4.54
C LYS A 174 -11.41 -8.71 3.19
N PHE A 175 -11.83 -7.45 3.20
CA PHE A 175 -12.10 -6.67 2.00
C PHE A 175 -10.85 -5.84 1.67
N ILE A 176 -10.23 -6.13 0.53
CA ILE A 176 -8.98 -5.49 0.11
C ILE A 176 -9.30 -4.46 -0.97
N LEU A 177 -8.84 -3.23 -0.77
CA LEU A 177 -8.86 -2.18 -1.77
C LEU A 177 -7.55 -2.25 -2.55
N ASP A 178 -7.63 -2.71 -3.79
CA ASP A 178 -6.46 -2.93 -4.65
C ASP A 178 -6.06 -1.63 -5.38
N ASN A 179 -5.68 -0.62 -4.60
CA ASN A 179 -5.17 0.64 -5.13
C ASN A 179 -4.09 1.22 -4.20
N ILE A 180 -2.85 1.31 -4.68
CA ILE A 180 -1.70 1.80 -3.92
C ILE A 180 -1.78 3.32 -3.65
N GLY A 181 -2.57 4.05 -4.44
CA GLY A 181 -2.69 5.50 -4.37
C GLY A 181 -3.81 6.02 -3.48
N ILE A 182 -4.49 5.17 -2.70
CA ILE A 182 -5.63 5.55 -1.85
C ILE A 182 -5.17 6.47 -0.73
N ASP A 183 -5.92 7.56 -0.52
CA ASP A 183 -5.89 8.33 0.71
C ASP A 183 -6.84 7.68 1.72
N THR A 184 -6.28 7.05 2.76
CA THR A 184 -7.06 6.36 3.77
C THR A 184 -7.72 7.32 4.78
N GLU A 185 -7.26 8.56 4.88
CA GLU A 185 -7.89 9.59 5.73
C GLU A 185 -9.26 10.01 5.18
N LEU A 186 -9.48 9.87 3.87
CA LEU A 186 -10.74 10.19 3.20
C LEU A 186 -11.63 8.96 2.96
N LEU A 187 -11.25 7.80 3.51
CA LEU A 187 -12.01 6.57 3.33
C LEU A 187 -13.33 6.62 4.10
N THR A 188 -14.42 6.37 3.39
CA THR A 188 -15.75 6.21 3.98
C THR A 188 -16.30 4.83 3.65
N VAL A 189 -16.83 4.13 4.64
CA VAL A 189 -17.47 2.82 4.47
C VAL A 189 -18.94 2.92 4.82
N THR A 190 -19.78 2.55 3.88
CA THR A 190 -21.23 2.52 4.07
C THR A 190 -21.75 1.09 3.90
N VAL A 191 -22.72 0.71 4.71
CA VAL A 191 -23.40 -0.59 4.62
C VAL A 191 -24.83 -0.39 4.13
N LYS A 192 -25.22 -1.20 3.14
CA LYS A 192 -26.58 -1.28 2.64
C LYS A 192 -27.19 -2.63 3.03
N PRO A 193 -28.48 -2.68 3.38
CA PRO A 193 -29.16 -3.94 3.68
C PRO A 193 -29.21 -4.91 2.51
N ASN A 194 -29.32 -4.36 1.28
CA ASN A 194 -29.28 -5.09 0.02
C ASN A 194 -28.79 -4.14 -1.10
N GLU A 195 -28.45 -4.71 -2.25
CA GLU A 195 -27.88 -3.98 -3.40
C GLU A 195 -28.81 -2.88 -3.93
N SER A 196 -30.11 -3.10 -3.92
CA SER A 196 -31.13 -2.16 -4.43
C SER A 196 -31.57 -1.13 -3.39
N SER A 197 -31.11 -1.20 -2.14
CA SER A 197 -31.53 -0.27 -1.10
C SER A 197 -30.95 1.12 -1.32
N SER A 198 -31.81 2.13 -1.27
CA SER A 198 -31.40 3.54 -1.21
C SER A 198 -30.90 3.96 0.18
N ARG A 199 -31.21 3.16 1.23
CA ARG A 199 -30.75 3.40 2.59
C ARG A 199 -29.34 2.86 2.77
N SER A 200 -28.41 3.69 3.18
CA SER A 200 -27.07 3.30 3.60
C SER A 200 -26.81 3.80 5.02
N CYS A 201 -26.10 3.00 5.80
CA CYS A 201 -25.64 3.40 7.12
C CYS A 201 -24.13 3.59 7.05
N LEU A 202 -23.65 4.72 7.57
CA LEU A 202 -22.22 4.96 7.70
C LEU A 202 -21.67 4.01 8.76
N LEU A 203 -20.68 3.19 8.41
CA LEU A 203 -20.07 2.22 9.31
C LEU A 203 -18.73 2.72 9.85
N TYR A 204 -17.99 3.46 9.03
CA TYR A 204 -16.63 3.86 9.36
C TYR A 204 -16.26 5.16 8.64
N THR A 205 -15.61 6.05 9.37
CA THR A 205 -14.81 7.16 8.85
C THR A 205 -13.42 7.07 9.44
N SER A 206 -12.42 7.65 8.81
CA SER A 206 -11.03 7.62 9.27
C SER A 206 -10.84 8.13 10.71
N ASP A 207 -11.65 9.07 11.13
CA ASP A 207 -11.61 9.66 12.49
C ASP A 207 -12.01 8.66 13.59
N ALA A 208 -12.68 7.54 13.24
CA ALA A 208 -13.08 6.50 14.20
C ALA A 208 -11.97 5.47 14.47
N ALA A 209 -10.83 5.56 13.83
CA ALA A 209 -9.71 4.61 13.97
C ALA A 209 -8.69 5.01 15.05
N ASP A 210 -8.81 6.22 15.60
CA ASP A 210 -7.87 6.77 16.60
C ASP A 210 -8.38 6.61 18.05
N GLU A 211 -9.52 5.94 18.26
CA GLU A 211 -10.01 5.46 19.57
C GLU A 211 -9.75 3.94 19.68
#